data_305b4c6f43e4b9ae1c6212460aa56fe2
#
_entry.id   305b4c6f43e4b9ae1c6212460aa56fe2
#
_cell.length_a   1.000
_cell.length_b   1.000
_cell.length_c   1.000
_cell.angle_alpha   90.00
_cell.angle_beta   90.00
_cell.angle_gamma   90.00
#
_symmetry.space_group_name_H-M   'P 1'
#
loop_
_entity.id
_entity.type
_entity.pdbx_description
1 polymer ?
#
loop_
_entity_poly.entity_id
_entity_poly.type
_entity_poly.pdbx_seq_one_letter_code
_entity_poly.pdbx_strand_id
1 'polypeptide(L)'
;MVIDLDERRGEEPPEEFADARGGEDVFAMLASAAGALVPVDTYTVATPSGRHLYYRAPVDHVVRNSAGALGWRVDIRAAGGYVVAAGSHREAGAYQIVRHRPVAALPEWLTSALTPAPRQPGSPCSSAAELLPRRRASAYIRAIVDGESQAVAEAQTGTRHDTLLAAARTLGRLVGGRELSEDTARAALLQAAAGHVGIDGCTAQEVEQTVADGIAFGQQLPRRIRATGTGKNSEADPSA
;
A
#
# COMPACT_ATOMS: atom_id res chain seq x y z
N MET A 1 -1.56 4.89 17.15
CA MET A 1 -0.78 4.81 15.90
C MET A 1 0.67 5.20 16.16
N VAL A 2 1.59 4.84 15.26
CA VAL A 2 3.00 5.18 15.37
C VAL A 2 3.46 5.84 14.07
N ILE A 3 4.26 6.88 14.20
CA ILE A 3 5.09 7.41 13.12
C ILE A 3 6.46 6.81 13.33
N ASP A 4 6.90 6.04 12.34
CA ASP A 4 8.16 5.31 12.33
C ASP A 4 9.14 6.07 11.45
N LEU A 5 10.20 6.57 12.07
CA LEU A 5 11.21 7.42 11.45
C LEU A 5 12.49 6.60 11.30
N ASP A 6 12.76 6.12 10.11
CA ASP A 6 13.94 5.32 9.83
C ASP A 6 15.16 6.17 9.44
N GLU A 7 16.35 5.72 9.84
CA GLU A 7 17.62 6.29 9.40
C GLU A 7 17.93 5.91 7.93
N ARG A 8 18.81 6.69 7.32
CA ARG A 8 19.35 6.40 5.99
C ARG A 8 20.20 5.13 6.05
N ARG A 9 19.80 4.09 5.31
CA ARG A 9 20.54 2.82 5.22
C ARG A 9 21.36 2.72 3.92
N GLY A 10 22.12 3.77 3.59
CA GLY A 10 22.93 3.77 2.37
C GLY A 10 22.17 4.14 1.08
N GLU A 11 20.85 4.30 1.15
CA GLU A 11 20.05 4.80 0.03
C GLU A 11 20.21 6.31 -0.13
N GLU A 12 20.23 6.79 -1.36
CA GLU A 12 20.20 8.23 -1.63
C GLU A 12 18.79 8.77 -1.44
N PRO A 13 18.63 9.93 -0.77
CA PRO A 13 17.34 10.57 -0.62
C PRO A 13 16.81 11.03 -1.99
N PRO A 14 15.48 11.04 -2.19
CA PRO A 14 14.87 11.72 -3.33
C PRO A 14 15.27 13.20 -3.40
N GLU A 15 15.24 13.78 -4.60
CA GLU A 15 15.66 15.17 -4.84
C GLU A 15 14.95 16.17 -3.92
N GLU A 16 13.66 15.95 -3.63
CA GLU A 16 12.85 16.77 -2.70
C GLU A 16 13.36 16.73 -1.24
N PHE A 17 14.14 15.71 -0.87
CA PHE A 17 14.73 15.49 0.46
C PHE A 17 16.25 15.36 0.41
N ALA A 18 16.92 15.98 -0.57
CA ALA A 18 18.35 15.82 -0.83
C ALA A 18 19.24 16.07 0.39
N ASP A 19 18.85 17.01 1.26
CA ASP A 19 19.58 17.37 2.47
C ASP A 19 19.24 16.50 3.70
N ALA A 20 18.26 15.59 3.58
CA ALA A 20 17.80 14.77 4.69
C ALA A 20 18.75 13.58 4.94
N ARG A 21 19.11 13.35 6.20
CA ARG A 21 19.91 12.21 6.64
C ARG A 21 19.06 10.99 7.00
N GLY A 22 17.73 11.15 7.08
CA GLY A 22 16.78 10.11 7.42
C GLY A 22 15.40 10.67 7.71
N GLY A 23 14.51 9.81 8.19
CA GLY A 23 13.11 10.14 8.46
C GLY A 23 12.89 11.26 9.48
N GLU A 24 13.81 11.44 10.44
CA GLU A 24 13.73 12.55 11.41
C GLU A 24 13.88 13.92 10.72
N ASP A 25 14.84 14.05 9.79
CA ASP A 25 15.04 15.29 9.05
C ASP A 25 13.86 15.55 8.11
N VAL A 26 13.37 14.52 7.41
CA VAL A 26 12.17 14.61 6.56
C VAL A 26 10.96 15.04 7.38
N PHE A 27 10.76 14.45 8.56
CA PHE A 27 9.64 14.79 9.43
C PHE A 27 9.72 16.25 9.93
N ALA A 28 10.94 16.74 10.21
CA ALA A 28 11.17 18.13 10.55
C ALA A 28 10.88 19.08 9.37
N MET A 29 11.28 18.70 8.15
CA MET A 29 10.96 19.46 6.93
C MET A 29 9.45 19.54 6.69
N LEU A 30 8.73 18.44 6.86
CA LEU A 30 7.26 18.40 6.73
C LEU A 30 6.58 19.27 7.78
N ALA A 31 7.02 19.24 9.04
CA ALA A 31 6.50 20.11 10.09
C ALA A 31 6.73 21.58 9.77
N SER A 32 7.95 21.92 9.32
CA SER A 32 8.31 23.30 8.91
C SER A 32 7.45 23.76 7.72
N ALA A 33 7.24 22.92 6.71
CA ALA A 33 6.39 23.23 5.57
C ALA A 33 4.92 23.46 5.97
N ALA A 34 4.46 22.79 7.02
CA ALA A 34 3.15 22.99 7.62
C ALA A 34 3.07 24.19 8.58
N GLY A 35 4.17 24.95 8.76
CA GLY A 35 4.24 26.06 9.72
C GLY A 35 4.14 25.61 11.17
N ALA A 36 4.49 24.36 11.48
CA ALA A 36 4.35 23.74 12.79
C ALA A 36 5.72 23.37 13.39
N LEU A 37 5.74 23.22 14.72
CA LEU A 37 6.89 22.63 15.41
C LEU A 37 6.85 21.10 15.24
N VAL A 38 8.05 20.49 15.26
CA VAL A 38 8.17 19.03 15.28
C VAL A 38 7.51 18.48 16.55
N PRO A 39 6.48 17.63 16.45
CA PRO A 39 5.68 17.26 17.61
C PRO A 39 6.30 16.09 18.38
N VAL A 40 7.47 16.32 19.01
CA VAL A 40 8.22 15.28 19.72
C VAL A 40 7.81 15.05 21.17
N ASP A 41 6.86 15.84 21.74
CA ASP A 41 6.45 15.67 23.13
C ASP A 41 5.37 14.59 23.28
N THR A 42 5.74 13.37 22.96
CA THR A 42 4.93 12.17 23.05
C THR A 42 5.76 10.97 23.50
N TYR A 43 5.13 9.85 23.80
CA TYR A 43 5.82 8.59 24.07
C TYR A 43 6.72 8.21 22.89
N THR A 44 8.01 8.06 23.13
CA THR A 44 9.01 7.84 22.08
C THR A 44 9.89 6.64 22.42
N VAL A 45 10.09 5.77 21.43
CA VAL A 45 10.97 4.60 21.51
C VAL A 45 12.09 4.76 20.49
N ALA A 46 13.34 4.62 20.94
CA ALA A 46 14.46 4.43 20.02
C ALA A 46 14.45 3.01 19.49
N THR A 47 14.64 2.86 18.21
CA THR A 47 14.77 1.58 17.50
C THR A 47 16.22 1.39 17.04
N PRO A 48 16.64 0.21 16.60
CA PRO A 48 17.99 0.02 16.05
C PRO A 48 18.29 0.84 14.79
N SER A 49 17.27 1.44 14.18
CA SER A 49 17.39 2.16 12.91
C SER A 49 16.63 3.48 12.88
N GLY A 50 16.26 4.04 14.04
CA GLY A 50 15.51 5.28 14.06
C GLY A 50 14.65 5.44 15.30
N ARG A 51 13.42 5.93 15.16
CA ARG A 51 12.50 6.21 16.27
C ARG A 51 11.06 5.94 15.94
N HIS A 52 10.32 5.46 16.91
CA HIS A 52 8.87 5.38 16.94
C HIS A 52 8.30 6.53 17.76
N LEU A 53 7.48 7.39 17.17
CA LEU A 53 6.68 8.41 17.85
C LEU A 53 5.23 7.91 17.96
N TYR A 54 4.72 7.80 19.19
CA TYR A 54 3.38 7.26 19.43
C TYR A 54 2.36 8.39 19.56
N TYR A 55 1.23 8.29 18.83
CA TYR A 55 0.12 9.24 18.90
C TYR A 55 -1.22 8.53 19.05
N ARG A 56 -2.18 9.19 19.68
CA ARG A 56 -3.57 8.76 19.60
C ARG A 56 -4.08 9.00 18.19
N ALA A 57 -4.64 7.95 17.58
CA ALA A 57 -5.25 8.08 16.27
C ALA A 57 -6.49 9.00 16.35
N PRO A 58 -6.82 9.73 15.28
CA PRO A 58 -8.07 10.44 15.17
C PRO A 58 -9.26 9.50 15.36
N VAL A 59 -10.36 10.02 15.94
CA VAL A 59 -11.59 9.23 16.16
C VAL A 59 -12.53 9.29 14.96
N ASP A 60 -12.40 10.34 14.15
CA ASP A 60 -13.35 10.65 13.06
C ASP A 60 -13.07 9.87 11.79
N HIS A 61 -11.89 9.32 11.64
CA HIS A 61 -11.50 8.51 10.47
C HIS A 61 -10.39 7.51 10.79
N VAL A 62 -10.34 6.44 10.00
CA VAL A 62 -9.35 5.38 10.17
C VAL A 62 -8.09 5.75 9.40
N VAL A 63 -7.01 6.06 10.12
CA VAL A 63 -5.67 6.15 9.55
C VAL A 63 -5.18 4.73 9.23
N ARG A 64 -4.74 4.50 8.00
CA ARG A 64 -4.22 3.21 7.56
C ARG A 64 -2.71 3.16 7.65
N ASN A 65 -2.21 1.94 7.71
CA ASN A 65 -0.78 1.66 7.56
C ASN A 65 -0.28 2.12 6.20
N SER A 66 0.87 2.79 6.16
CA SER A 66 1.51 3.19 4.90
C SER A 66 3.03 3.29 5.07
N ALA A 67 3.78 3.06 3.99
CA ALA A 67 5.21 3.25 3.93
C ALA A 67 5.52 4.43 3.00
N GLY A 68 6.32 5.39 3.48
CA GLY A 68 6.78 6.54 2.71
C GLY A 68 5.69 7.51 2.21
N ALA A 69 4.41 7.34 2.62
CA ALA A 69 3.31 8.16 2.11
C ALA A 69 3.38 9.63 2.58
N LEU A 70 4.01 9.90 3.72
CA LEU A 70 4.27 11.26 4.20
C LEU A 70 5.56 11.83 3.64
N GLY A 71 6.56 10.98 3.40
CA GLY A 71 7.86 11.36 2.92
C GLY A 71 8.87 10.22 3.07
N TRP A 72 10.02 10.39 2.49
CA TRP A 72 11.09 9.40 2.51
C TRP A 72 11.49 9.02 3.94
N ARG A 73 11.50 7.70 4.25
CA ARG A 73 11.83 7.15 5.58
C ARG A 73 10.88 7.58 6.72
N VAL A 74 9.65 7.98 6.37
CA VAL A 74 8.58 8.31 7.32
C VAL A 74 7.40 7.37 7.08
N ASP A 75 7.29 6.35 7.91
CA ASP A 75 6.26 5.33 7.80
C ASP A 75 5.14 5.54 8.83
N ILE A 76 3.93 5.20 8.46
CA ILE A 76 2.77 5.21 9.34
C ILE A 76 2.39 3.79 9.70
N ARG A 77 2.44 3.46 10.99
CA ARG A 77 1.97 2.19 11.53
C ARG A 77 0.69 2.45 12.31
N ALA A 78 -0.44 2.11 11.69
CA ALA A 78 -1.78 2.37 12.20
C ALA A 78 -2.69 1.17 11.96
N ALA A 79 -3.95 1.38 11.58
CA ALA A 79 -4.87 0.27 11.34
C ALA A 79 -4.34 -0.70 10.29
N GLY A 80 -4.19 -1.97 10.66
CA GLY A 80 -3.61 -3.03 9.84
C GLY A 80 -2.08 -3.15 9.93
N GLY A 81 -1.41 -2.30 10.73
CA GLY A 81 0.03 -2.35 10.96
C GLY A 81 0.39 -2.73 12.40
N TYR A 82 1.64 -3.06 12.61
CA TYR A 82 2.22 -3.31 13.93
C TYR A 82 3.63 -2.73 14.03
N VAL A 83 4.13 -2.58 15.24
CA VAL A 83 5.51 -2.19 15.53
C VAL A 83 6.08 -3.15 16.57
N VAL A 84 7.41 -3.26 16.58
CA VAL A 84 8.11 -3.93 17.67
C VAL A 84 8.05 -3.01 18.90
N ALA A 85 7.57 -3.55 20.02
CA ALA A 85 7.36 -2.79 21.24
C ALA A 85 8.67 -2.47 21.98
N ALA A 86 8.66 -1.42 22.79
CA ALA A 86 9.73 -1.12 23.72
C ALA A 86 9.97 -2.30 24.69
N GLY A 87 11.24 -2.53 25.02
CA GLY A 87 11.67 -3.69 25.81
C GLY A 87 12.03 -4.92 24.98
N SER A 88 11.69 -4.92 23.67
CA SER A 88 12.12 -5.98 22.76
C SER A 88 13.59 -5.83 22.40
N HIS A 89 14.22 -6.97 22.11
CA HIS A 89 15.58 -7.05 21.60
C HIS A 89 15.61 -7.88 20.33
N ARG A 90 16.25 -7.38 19.28
CA ARG A 90 16.46 -8.10 18.01
C ARG A 90 17.96 -8.14 17.72
N GLU A 91 18.38 -8.91 16.73
CA GLU A 91 19.78 -8.97 16.30
C GLU A 91 20.38 -7.59 16.01
N ALA A 92 19.59 -6.72 15.37
CA ALA A 92 19.99 -5.34 15.05
C ALA A 92 20.09 -4.42 16.27
N GLY A 93 19.53 -4.80 17.45
CA GLY A 93 19.59 -4.00 18.67
C GLY A 93 18.29 -3.98 19.47
N ALA A 94 18.27 -3.14 20.50
CA ALA A 94 17.18 -3.02 21.46
C ALA A 94 16.21 -1.89 21.10
N TYR A 95 14.95 -2.07 21.47
CA TYR A 95 13.90 -1.05 21.40
C TYR A 95 13.73 -0.43 22.78
N GLN A 96 14.14 0.83 22.96
CA GLN A 96 14.23 1.47 24.28
C GLN A 96 13.37 2.71 24.37
N ILE A 97 12.67 2.88 25.50
CA ILE A 97 11.95 4.11 25.79
C ILE A 97 12.97 5.23 25.98
N VAL A 98 12.98 6.22 25.10
CA VAL A 98 13.85 7.41 25.24
C VAL A 98 13.08 8.63 25.73
N ARG A 99 11.76 8.61 25.64
CA ARG A 99 10.89 9.63 26.20
C ARG A 99 9.63 9.01 26.78
N HIS A 100 9.53 9.00 28.08
CA HIS A 100 8.36 8.50 28.81
C HIS A 100 7.38 9.64 29.06
N ARG A 101 6.47 9.88 28.12
CA ARG A 101 5.41 10.87 28.17
C ARG A 101 4.06 10.21 27.90
N PRO A 102 2.93 10.81 28.30
CA PRO A 102 1.62 10.36 27.80
C PRO A 102 1.60 10.39 26.27
N VAL A 103 0.92 9.41 25.67
CA VAL A 103 0.71 9.40 24.21
C VAL A 103 -0.11 10.62 23.82
N ALA A 104 0.47 11.54 23.06
CA ALA A 104 -0.15 12.80 22.64
C ALA A 104 -1.25 12.58 21.59
N ALA A 105 -2.12 13.56 21.41
CA ALA A 105 -3.01 13.58 20.25
C ALA A 105 -2.19 13.80 18.98
N LEU A 106 -2.65 13.24 17.86
CA LEU A 106 -2.03 13.51 16.58
C LEU A 106 -2.18 15.00 16.25
N PRO A 107 -1.09 15.70 15.88
CA PRO A 107 -1.16 17.11 15.47
C PRO A 107 -2.11 17.31 14.28
N GLU A 108 -2.77 18.47 14.23
CA GLU A 108 -3.75 18.78 13.20
C GLU A 108 -3.17 18.72 11.77
N TRP A 109 -1.96 19.23 11.58
CA TRP A 109 -1.30 19.18 10.29
C TRP A 109 -1.03 17.74 9.81
N LEU A 110 -0.65 16.84 10.74
CA LEU A 110 -0.50 15.40 10.44
C LEU A 110 -1.85 14.75 10.17
N THR A 111 -2.87 15.10 10.96
CA THR A 111 -4.23 14.63 10.73
C THR A 111 -4.68 15.01 9.32
N SER A 112 -4.46 16.26 8.92
CA SER A 112 -4.79 16.75 7.58
C SER A 112 -4.00 16.04 6.47
N ALA A 113 -2.70 15.83 6.68
CA ALA A 113 -1.83 15.14 5.72
C ALA A 113 -2.17 13.64 5.56
N LEU A 114 -2.66 13.00 6.64
CA LEU A 114 -3.05 11.59 6.66
C LEU A 114 -4.52 11.34 6.33
N THR A 115 -5.33 12.39 6.29
CA THR A 115 -6.72 12.29 5.85
C THR A 115 -6.74 12.21 4.33
N PRO A 116 -7.24 11.12 3.74
CA PRO A 116 -7.45 11.09 2.29
C PRO A 116 -8.32 12.29 1.89
N ALA A 117 -7.87 13.07 0.91
CA ALA A 117 -8.71 14.12 0.35
C ALA A 117 -10.11 13.54 0.08
N PRO A 118 -11.19 14.24 0.49
CA PRO A 118 -12.54 13.78 0.22
C PRO A 118 -12.58 13.47 -1.29
N ARG A 119 -12.80 12.21 -1.65
CA ARG A 119 -13.11 11.89 -3.03
C ARG A 119 -14.34 12.72 -3.36
N GLN A 120 -14.17 13.76 -4.18
CA GLN A 120 -15.32 14.47 -4.70
C GLN A 120 -16.26 13.41 -5.28
N PRO A 121 -17.51 13.29 -4.77
CA PRO A 121 -18.48 12.43 -5.38
C PRO A 121 -18.78 13.07 -6.74
N GLY A 122 -18.24 12.50 -7.81
CA GLY A 122 -18.62 12.96 -9.13
C GLY A 122 -17.59 13.54 -10.05
N SER A 123 -16.33 13.19 -9.95
CA SER A 123 -15.75 12.68 -11.16
C SER A 123 -16.10 11.18 -11.15
N PRO A 124 -17.01 10.70 -11.99
CA PRO A 124 -16.81 9.35 -12.44
C PRO A 124 -15.37 9.40 -12.84
N CYS A 125 -14.53 8.54 -12.23
CA CYS A 125 -13.35 8.15 -12.92
C CYS A 125 -13.89 7.87 -14.33
N SER A 126 -13.73 8.85 -15.20
CA SER A 126 -13.57 8.58 -16.60
C SER A 126 -12.26 7.83 -16.66
N SER A 127 -12.29 6.62 -16.05
CA SER A 127 -11.91 5.54 -16.90
C SER A 127 -12.81 5.79 -18.11
N ALA A 128 -12.29 6.49 -19.13
CA ALA A 128 -12.61 6.11 -20.45
C ALA A 128 -12.55 4.58 -20.34
N ALA A 129 -13.74 3.97 -20.14
CA ALA A 129 -13.89 2.54 -20.18
C ALA A 129 -13.47 2.29 -21.62
N GLU A 130 -12.17 1.99 -21.79
CA GLU A 130 -11.59 1.78 -23.08
C GLU A 130 -12.41 0.65 -23.64
N LEU A 131 -13.27 1.02 -24.59
CA LEU A 131 -14.11 0.09 -25.32
C LEU A 131 -13.16 -0.76 -26.16
N LEU A 132 -12.61 -1.79 -25.55
CA LEU A 132 -11.66 -2.69 -26.20
C LEU A 132 -12.44 -3.84 -26.87
N PRO A 133 -12.11 -4.22 -28.12
CA PRO A 133 -12.61 -5.44 -28.71
C PRO A 133 -12.36 -6.63 -27.77
N ARG A 134 -13.29 -7.60 -27.69
CA ARG A 134 -13.19 -8.74 -26.73
C ARG A 134 -11.82 -9.41 -26.71
N ARG A 135 -11.17 -9.59 -27.87
CA ARG A 135 -9.79 -10.16 -27.94
C ARG A 135 -8.74 -9.27 -27.29
N ARG A 136 -8.88 -7.95 -27.41
CA ARG A 136 -7.99 -6.98 -26.77
C ARG A 136 -8.23 -6.88 -25.26
N ALA A 137 -9.49 -7.01 -24.81
CA ALA A 137 -9.82 -7.07 -23.40
C ALA A 137 -9.16 -8.27 -22.70
N SER A 138 -9.21 -9.46 -23.32
CA SER A 138 -8.53 -10.65 -22.80
C SER A 138 -7.01 -10.52 -22.79
N ALA A 139 -6.41 -9.90 -23.82
CA ALA A 139 -4.97 -9.64 -23.86
C ALA A 139 -4.54 -8.62 -22.80
N TYR A 140 -5.36 -7.61 -22.57
CA TYR A 140 -5.14 -6.60 -21.53
C TYR A 140 -5.19 -7.19 -20.12
N ILE A 141 -6.19 -8.04 -19.83
CA ILE A 141 -6.28 -8.74 -18.54
C ILE A 141 -5.05 -9.62 -18.32
N ARG A 142 -4.64 -10.36 -19.35
CA ARG A 142 -3.44 -11.20 -19.29
C ARG A 142 -2.19 -10.36 -18.99
N ALA A 143 -2.01 -9.23 -19.68
CA ALA A 143 -0.90 -8.34 -19.44
C ALA A 143 -0.87 -7.79 -17.99
N ILE A 144 -2.04 -7.56 -17.37
CA ILE A 144 -2.11 -7.18 -15.95
C ILE A 144 -1.67 -8.35 -15.07
N VAL A 145 -2.18 -9.56 -15.30
CA VAL A 145 -1.82 -10.75 -14.52
C VAL A 145 -0.32 -11.03 -14.63
N ASP A 146 0.23 -10.96 -15.83
CA ASP A 146 1.66 -11.19 -16.09
C ASP A 146 2.53 -10.12 -15.40
N GLY A 147 2.13 -8.83 -15.48
CA GLY A 147 2.84 -7.72 -14.85
C GLY A 147 2.84 -7.80 -13.32
N GLU A 148 1.69 -8.09 -12.71
CA GLU A 148 1.60 -8.25 -11.26
C GLU A 148 2.38 -9.50 -10.78
N SER A 149 2.33 -10.59 -11.52
CA SER A 149 3.08 -11.81 -11.23
C SER A 149 4.60 -11.57 -11.33
N GLN A 150 5.05 -10.85 -12.34
CA GLN A 150 6.45 -10.49 -12.49
C GLN A 150 6.92 -9.59 -11.34
N ALA A 151 6.15 -8.57 -10.98
CA ALA A 151 6.48 -7.70 -9.86
C ALA A 151 6.63 -8.49 -8.54
N VAL A 152 5.75 -9.47 -8.30
CA VAL A 152 5.85 -10.36 -7.13
C VAL A 152 7.10 -11.22 -7.19
N ALA A 153 7.42 -11.84 -8.33
CA ALA A 153 8.58 -12.71 -8.48
C ALA A 153 9.92 -11.97 -8.31
N GLU A 154 9.97 -10.70 -8.73
CA GLU A 154 11.16 -9.84 -8.67
C GLU A 154 11.26 -9.04 -7.35
N ALA A 155 10.28 -9.16 -6.46
CA ALA A 155 10.22 -8.39 -5.22
C ALA A 155 11.41 -8.68 -4.30
N GLN A 156 12.06 -7.62 -3.84
CA GLN A 156 13.24 -7.71 -2.97
C GLN A 156 12.86 -8.00 -1.52
N THR A 157 13.82 -8.51 -0.76
CA THR A 157 13.70 -8.66 0.70
C THR A 157 13.25 -7.34 1.35
N GLY A 158 12.24 -7.42 2.22
CA GLY A 158 11.63 -6.26 2.88
C GLY A 158 10.42 -5.67 2.16
N THR A 159 10.24 -5.91 0.85
CA THR A 159 9.07 -5.42 0.10
C THR A 159 8.14 -6.54 -0.39
N ARG A 160 8.53 -7.83 -0.22
CA ARG A 160 7.81 -8.99 -0.76
C ARG A 160 6.36 -9.07 -0.33
N HIS A 161 6.09 -8.87 0.97
CA HIS A 161 4.74 -8.92 1.51
C HIS A 161 3.86 -7.81 0.92
N ASP A 162 4.35 -6.58 0.91
CA ASP A 162 3.59 -5.42 0.41
C ASP A 162 3.33 -5.53 -1.09
N THR A 163 4.32 -6.00 -1.86
CA THR A 163 4.18 -6.23 -3.31
C THR A 163 3.15 -7.32 -3.58
N LEU A 164 3.20 -8.45 -2.88
CA LEU A 164 2.23 -9.54 -3.02
C LEU A 164 0.82 -9.08 -2.65
N LEU A 165 0.67 -8.32 -1.55
CA LEU A 165 -0.62 -7.79 -1.12
C LEU A 165 -1.19 -6.80 -2.13
N ALA A 166 -0.36 -5.92 -2.70
CA ALA A 166 -0.77 -4.96 -3.72
C ALA A 166 -1.24 -5.68 -5.01
N ALA A 167 -0.47 -6.66 -5.48
CA ALA A 167 -0.82 -7.48 -6.62
C ALA A 167 -2.13 -8.26 -6.40
N ALA A 168 -2.30 -8.87 -5.22
CA ALA A 168 -3.52 -9.58 -4.85
C ALA A 168 -4.75 -8.67 -4.84
N ARG A 169 -4.63 -7.43 -4.36
CA ARG A 169 -5.69 -6.42 -4.41
C ARG A 169 -6.01 -6.00 -5.85
N THR A 170 -5.00 -5.83 -6.68
CA THR A 170 -5.19 -5.48 -8.10
C THR A 170 -5.95 -6.57 -8.85
N LEU A 171 -5.53 -7.83 -8.72
CA LEU A 171 -6.21 -8.96 -9.35
C LEU A 171 -7.60 -9.20 -8.73
N GLY A 172 -7.75 -9.03 -7.42
CA GLY A 172 -9.03 -9.13 -6.73
C GLY A 172 -10.09 -8.15 -7.26
N ARG A 173 -9.70 -6.96 -7.72
CA ARG A 173 -10.62 -6.02 -8.37
C ARG A 173 -11.13 -6.54 -9.71
N LEU A 174 -10.31 -7.26 -10.47
CA LEU A 174 -10.72 -7.91 -11.72
C LEU A 174 -11.64 -9.10 -11.43
N VAL A 175 -11.38 -9.85 -10.36
CA VAL A 175 -12.25 -10.94 -9.90
C VAL A 175 -13.63 -10.39 -9.51
N GLY A 176 -13.70 -9.35 -8.69
CA GLY A 176 -14.95 -8.68 -8.33
C GLY A 176 -15.70 -8.11 -9.55
N GLY A 177 -14.98 -7.70 -10.59
CA GLY A 177 -15.52 -7.26 -11.86
C GLY A 177 -15.99 -8.38 -12.79
N ARG A 178 -15.72 -9.66 -12.43
CA ARG A 178 -15.96 -10.87 -13.26
C ARG A 178 -15.15 -10.90 -14.56
N GLU A 179 -14.00 -10.25 -14.55
CA GLU A 179 -13.08 -10.21 -15.68
C GLU A 179 -11.99 -11.30 -15.58
N LEU A 180 -11.74 -11.79 -14.37
CA LEU A 180 -10.77 -12.83 -14.04
C LEU A 180 -11.38 -13.81 -13.06
N SER A 181 -11.10 -15.12 -13.18
CA SER A 181 -11.51 -16.08 -12.16
C SER A 181 -10.59 -15.97 -10.93
N GLU A 182 -11.17 -16.20 -9.75
CA GLU A 182 -10.39 -16.18 -8.49
C GLU A 182 -9.29 -17.25 -8.50
N ASP A 183 -9.59 -18.44 -9.01
CA ASP A 183 -8.61 -19.53 -9.11
C ASP A 183 -7.41 -19.13 -9.97
N THR A 184 -7.66 -18.44 -11.10
CA THR A 184 -6.56 -17.96 -11.97
C THR A 184 -5.72 -16.89 -11.28
N ALA A 185 -6.35 -15.94 -10.60
CA ALA A 185 -5.66 -14.90 -9.85
C ALA A 185 -4.79 -15.50 -8.73
N ARG A 186 -5.38 -16.41 -7.96
CA ARG A 186 -4.71 -17.11 -6.85
C ARG A 186 -3.53 -17.95 -7.35
N ALA A 187 -3.74 -18.77 -8.37
CA ALA A 187 -2.68 -19.62 -8.93
C ALA A 187 -1.49 -18.81 -9.45
N ALA A 188 -1.75 -17.72 -10.17
CA ALA A 188 -0.71 -16.85 -10.71
C ALA A 188 0.15 -16.23 -9.59
N LEU A 189 -0.47 -15.71 -8.54
CA LEU A 189 0.26 -15.09 -7.43
C LEU A 189 1.01 -16.09 -6.55
N LEU A 190 0.43 -17.26 -6.28
CA LEU A 190 1.12 -18.32 -5.54
C LEU A 190 2.33 -18.84 -6.30
N GLN A 191 2.21 -19.01 -7.61
CA GLN A 191 3.32 -19.39 -8.47
C GLN A 191 4.41 -18.33 -8.49
N ALA A 192 4.05 -17.06 -8.61
CA ALA A 192 5.00 -15.95 -8.61
C ALA A 192 5.76 -15.83 -7.27
N ALA A 193 5.07 -16.06 -6.15
CA ALA A 193 5.67 -15.98 -4.82
C ALA A 193 6.44 -17.23 -4.40
N ALA A 194 6.37 -18.33 -5.16
CA ALA A 194 6.98 -19.61 -4.79
C ALA A 194 8.48 -19.52 -4.54
N GLY A 195 9.19 -18.69 -5.30
CA GLY A 195 10.62 -18.44 -5.15
C GLY A 195 11.01 -17.73 -3.84
N HIS A 196 10.05 -17.16 -3.12
CA HIS A 196 10.29 -16.45 -1.86
C HIS A 196 10.04 -17.32 -0.62
N VAL A 197 9.33 -18.45 -0.78
CA VAL A 197 9.00 -19.36 0.32
C VAL A 197 10.29 -20.02 0.87
N GLY A 198 10.46 -19.98 2.19
CA GLY A 198 11.64 -20.49 2.88
C GLY A 198 12.80 -19.49 2.98
N ILE A 199 12.69 -18.30 2.41
CA ILE A 199 13.71 -17.26 2.47
C ILE A 199 13.28 -16.16 3.46
N ASP A 200 14.18 -15.79 4.39
CA ASP A 200 13.96 -14.72 5.39
C ASP A 200 12.68 -14.90 6.24
N GLY A 201 12.29 -16.15 6.51
CA GLY A 201 11.12 -16.47 7.34
C GLY A 201 9.79 -16.43 6.60
N CYS A 202 9.78 -16.20 5.28
CA CYS A 202 8.56 -16.25 4.47
C CYS A 202 8.01 -17.69 4.41
N THR A 203 6.81 -17.91 4.91
CA THR A 203 6.16 -19.23 4.92
C THR A 203 5.10 -19.34 3.82
N ALA A 204 4.86 -20.56 3.33
CA ALA A 204 3.80 -20.82 2.35
C ALA A 204 2.42 -20.37 2.89
N GLN A 205 2.17 -20.58 4.18
CA GLN A 205 0.92 -20.20 4.83
C GLN A 205 0.71 -18.66 4.83
N GLU A 206 1.76 -17.88 5.11
CA GLU A 206 1.69 -16.42 5.03
C GLU A 206 1.42 -15.94 3.61
N VAL A 207 2.07 -16.54 2.62
CA VAL A 207 1.82 -16.23 1.20
C VAL A 207 0.37 -16.52 0.83
N GLU A 208 -0.14 -17.68 1.18
CA GLU A 208 -1.54 -18.06 0.94
C GLU A 208 -2.53 -17.12 1.60
N GLN A 209 -2.30 -16.77 2.87
CA GLN A 209 -3.14 -15.84 3.61
C GLN A 209 -3.12 -14.44 2.99
N THR A 210 -1.93 -13.93 2.65
CA THR A 210 -1.78 -12.61 1.99
C THR A 210 -2.51 -12.54 0.67
N VAL A 211 -2.43 -13.60 -0.14
CA VAL A 211 -3.15 -13.69 -1.42
C VAL A 211 -4.66 -13.71 -1.19
N ALA A 212 -5.14 -14.53 -0.26
CA ALA A 212 -6.56 -14.63 0.05
C ALA A 212 -7.14 -13.29 0.53
N ASP A 213 -6.48 -12.66 1.51
CA ASP A 213 -6.91 -11.38 2.08
C ASP A 213 -6.88 -10.24 1.03
N GLY A 214 -5.83 -10.22 0.21
CA GLY A 214 -5.70 -9.23 -0.86
C GLY A 214 -6.79 -9.36 -1.92
N ILE A 215 -7.08 -10.58 -2.38
CA ILE A 215 -8.14 -10.84 -3.37
C ILE A 215 -9.49 -10.47 -2.77
N ALA A 216 -9.81 -10.92 -1.55
CA ALA A 216 -11.08 -10.61 -0.88
C ALA A 216 -11.29 -9.10 -0.70
N PHE A 217 -10.22 -8.36 -0.34
CA PHE A 217 -10.28 -6.90 -0.27
C PHE A 217 -10.51 -6.27 -1.65
N GLY A 218 -9.80 -6.73 -2.68
CA GLY A 218 -9.92 -6.22 -4.04
C GLY A 218 -11.32 -6.43 -4.63
N GLN A 219 -11.96 -7.56 -4.36
CA GLN A 219 -13.33 -7.88 -4.80
C GLN A 219 -14.37 -6.85 -4.34
N GLN A 220 -14.14 -6.17 -3.21
CA GLN A 220 -15.02 -5.12 -2.71
C GLN A 220 -14.97 -3.83 -3.56
N LEU A 221 -13.96 -3.69 -4.42
CA LEU A 221 -13.74 -2.54 -5.29
C LEU A 221 -13.64 -2.98 -6.76
N PRO A 222 -14.73 -3.54 -7.35
CA PRO A 222 -14.69 -4.21 -8.63
C PRO A 222 -14.25 -3.29 -9.77
N ARG A 223 -13.39 -3.82 -10.65
CA ARG A 223 -12.98 -3.19 -11.91
C ARG A 223 -13.52 -4.00 -13.08
N ARG A 224 -14.28 -3.35 -13.96
CA ARG A 224 -14.82 -3.94 -15.18
C ARG A 224 -14.16 -3.36 -16.41
N ILE A 225 -13.88 -4.21 -17.39
CA ILE A 225 -13.36 -3.85 -18.71
C ILE A 225 -14.50 -3.98 -19.68
N ARG A 226 -15.00 -2.86 -20.21
CA ARG A 226 -16.09 -2.88 -21.21
C ARG A 226 -15.51 -3.25 -22.57
N ALA A 227 -15.98 -4.39 -23.14
CA ALA A 227 -15.71 -4.75 -24.53
C ALA A 227 -16.78 -4.13 -25.44
N THR A 228 -16.39 -3.50 -26.54
CA THR A 228 -17.34 -3.14 -27.61
C THR A 228 -17.84 -4.41 -28.28
N GLY A 229 -19.10 -4.73 -28.08
CA GLY A 229 -19.80 -5.69 -28.92
C GLY A 229 -19.98 -5.07 -30.30
N THR A 230 -19.51 -5.72 -31.34
CA THR A 230 -19.96 -5.46 -32.71
C THR A 230 -21.44 -5.85 -32.80
N GLY A 231 -22.33 -4.90 -32.57
CA GLY A 231 -23.72 -5.01 -32.93
C GLY A 231 -23.79 -5.14 -34.46
N LYS A 232 -24.05 -6.35 -34.97
CA LYS A 232 -24.62 -6.50 -36.31
C LYS A 232 -26.02 -5.91 -36.24
N ASN A 233 -26.16 -4.70 -36.74
CA ASN A 233 -27.49 -4.26 -37.21
C ASN A 233 -27.92 -5.21 -38.33
N SER A 234 -28.86 -6.08 -38.02
CA SER A 234 -29.70 -6.71 -39.01
C SER A 234 -30.71 -5.64 -39.38
N GLU A 235 -30.43 -4.88 -40.42
CA GLU A 235 -31.44 -4.13 -41.17
C GLU A 235 -32.36 -5.15 -41.79
N ALA A 236 -33.56 -5.28 -41.25
CA ALA A 236 -34.68 -5.89 -41.93
C ALA A 236 -35.19 -4.84 -42.92
N ASP A 237 -35.05 -5.16 -44.18
CA ASP A 237 -35.64 -4.48 -45.31
C ASP A 237 -37.20 -4.57 -45.23
N PRO A 238 -37.94 -3.46 -45.27
CA PRO A 238 -39.39 -3.50 -45.45
C PRO A 238 -39.71 -3.17 -46.90
N SER A 239 -39.76 -4.19 -47.75
CA SER A 239 -40.36 -4.07 -49.07
C SER A 239 -41.30 -5.22 -49.31
N ALA A 240 -42.62 -5.00 -49.14
CA ALA A 240 -43.74 -5.44 -49.96
C ALA A 240 -45.04 -4.88 -49.39
#